data_bae8beedc8afbe2be333089eb09c99a3
#
_entry.id   bae8beedc8afbe2be333089eb09c99a3
#
_cell.length_a   1.000
_cell.length_b   1.000
_cell.length_c   1.000
_cell.angle_alpha   90.00
_cell.angle_beta   90.00
_cell.angle_gamma   90.00
#
_symmetry.space_group_name_H-M   'P 1'
#
loop_
_entity.id
_entity.type
_entity.pdbx_description
1 polymer ?
#
loop_
_entity_poly.entity_id
_entity_poly.type
_entity_poly.pdbx_seq_one_letter_code
_entity_poly.pdbx_strand_id
1 'polypeptide(L)'
;IFAANQLGMIMCEIIGRKKEIAELKRYYESGRAEFVAVYGRRRVGKTFLIDEVFHDDMVFHHTGLSPYDRRRKVTLKDQLQNFYFSLLRHGMEDIAQPKSWMEAFFLLERFLETCDNGSRQVVFIDELPWMDTARSGFLTALEAFWNGWGNMRHNLLLVVCGSATSWMLDNLISNKGGLYGRLTGEIKLSPFTLKECEEFYQSRGIKMSRYNITQAYMIMGGIPFYMNFFNPSYSLAQNIDALFFDRQAKLGDEFDRLFNSVFDNAEDCMKIVRFLGTRHAGFTRKEIAEHTGLNPNGDFTKMLKALLGSDFVVKYTPFGFSQREEYYKLIDSFCWFWLHFKEKK
;
A
#
# COMPACT_ATOMS: atom_id res chain seq x y z
N ILE A 1 -24.93 -14.42 38.16
CA ILE A 1 -25.34 -15.12 36.94
C ILE A 1 -25.35 -14.09 35.82
N PHE A 2 -24.21 -13.83 35.20
CA PHE A 2 -24.09 -13.05 33.96
C PHE A 2 -23.65 -14.00 32.85
N ALA A 3 -24.56 -14.28 31.92
CA ALA A 3 -24.26 -14.95 30.68
C ALA A 3 -23.45 -14.02 29.81
N ALA A 4 -22.17 -14.28 29.64
CA ALA A 4 -21.34 -13.60 28.63
C ALA A 4 -21.84 -14.01 27.25
N ASN A 5 -22.41 -13.06 26.53
CA ASN A 5 -22.65 -13.17 25.10
C ASN A 5 -21.27 -13.21 24.40
N GLN A 6 -20.82 -14.39 24.08
CA GLN A 6 -19.79 -14.62 23.05
C GLN A 6 -20.43 -14.35 21.67
N LEU A 7 -20.53 -13.10 21.27
CA LEU A 7 -20.50 -12.80 19.84
C LEU A 7 -19.07 -13.10 19.38
N GLY A 8 -18.88 -14.30 18.85
CA GLY A 8 -17.64 -14.65 18.17
C GLY A 8 -17.39 -13.64 17.06
N MET A 9 -16.42 -12.75 17.26
CA MET A 9 -15.79 -12.04 16.17
C MET A 9 -15.28 -13.13 15.22
N ILE A 10 -15.90 -13.28 14.07
CA ILE A 10 -15.39 -14.12 12.99
C ILE A 10 -14.09 -13.44 12.58
N MET A 11 -12.96 -13.93 13.09
CA MET A 11 -11.63 -13.54 12.58
C MET A 11 -11.67 -13.81 11.09
N CYS A 12 -11.48 -12.77 10.29
CA CYS A 12 -11.52 -12.89 8.84
C CYS A 12 -10.24 -13.62 8.44
N GLU A 13 -10.34 -14.88 8.08
CA GLU A 13 -9.20 -15.73 7.72
C GLU A 13 -8.37 -15.07 6.61
N ILE A 14 -7.08 -14.89 6.84
CA ILE A 14 -6.16 -14.38 5.83
C ILE A 14 -6.02 -15.43 4.73
N ILE A 15 -6.48 -15.10 3.55
CA ILE A 15 -6.36 -15.97 2.38
C ILE A 15 -4.97 -15.80 1.75
N GLY A 16 -4.31 -16.90 1.46
CA GLY A 16 -2.99 -16.89 0.85
C GLY A 16 -1.92 -16.33 1.78
N ARG A 17 -1.00 -15.54 1.24
CA ARG A 17 0.02 -14.76 1.98
C ARG A 17 0.90 -15.57 2.92
N LYS A 18 1.03 -16.88 2.70
CA LYS A 18 1.75 -17.78 3.63
C LYS A 18 3.20 -17.39 3.84
N LYS A 19 3.86 -16.88 2.80
CA LYS A 19 5.26 -16.43 2.86
C LYS A 19 5.38 -15.15 3.68
N GLU A 20 4.54 -14.18 3.39
CA GLU A 20 4.54 -12.88 4.07
C GLU A 20 4.17 -13.02 5.54
N ILE A 21 3.19 -13.87 5.87
CA ILE A 21 2.82 -14.20 7.26
C ILE A 21 3.99 -14.87 7.99
N ALA A 22 4.63 -15.85 7.37
CA ALA A 22 5.77 -16.54 7.98
C ALA A 22 6.95 -15.58 8.22
N GLU A 23 7.18 -14.65 7.30
CA GLU A 23 8.23 -13.65 7.42
C GLU A 23 7.91 -12.64 8.52
N LEU A 24 6.67 -12.12 8.62
CA LEU A 24 6.23 -11.24 9.69
C LEU A 24 6.36 -11.91 11.07
N LYS A 25 5.95 -13.17 11.19
CA LYS A 25 6.10 -13.95 12.43
C LYS A 25 7.56 -14.15 12.80
N ARG A 26 8.44 -14.39 11.85
CA ARG A 26 9.89 -14.48 12.10
C ARG A 26 10.47 -13.20 12.69
N TYR A 27 10.04 -12.01 12.21
CA TYR A 27 10.45 -10.74 12.80
C TYR A 27 9.85 -10.55 14.20
N TYR A 28 8.62 -10.96 14.41
CA TYR A 28 7.98 -10.92 15.72
C TYR A 28 8.73 -11.78 16.76
N GLU A 29 9.17 -12.96 16.38
CA GLU A 29 9.83 -13.95 17.26
C GLU A 29 11.36 -13.71 17.38
N SER A 30 11.93 -12.73 16.70
CA SER A 30 13.39 -12.54 16.60
C SER A 30 14.10 -12.17 17.94
N GLY A 31 13.34 -11.66 18.92
CA GLY A 31 13.89 -11.21 20.22
C GLY A 31 14.80 -9.97 20.16
N ARG A 32 14.77 -9.22 19.07
CA ARG A 32 15.54 -7.98 18.88
C ARG A 32 14.67 -6.89 18.28
N ALA A 33 15.15 -5.63 18.29
CA ALA A 33 14.48 -4.55 17.60
C ALA A 33 14.38 -4.87 16.09
N GLU A 34 13.18 -4.79 15.54
CA GLU A 34 12.93 -4.99 14.10
C GLU A 34 12.21 -3.79 13.52
N PHE A 35 12.68 -3.35 12.35
CA PHE A 35 12.06 -2.29 11.56
C PHE A 35 11.73 -2.84 10.18
N VAL A 36 10.45 -3.12 9.96
CA VAL A 36 9.95 -3.81 8.76
C VAL A 36 9.12 -2.87 7.91
N ALA A 37 9.47 -2.74 6.63
CA ALA A 37 8.70 -2.00 5.64
C ALA A 37 7.83 -2.95 4.81
N VAL A 38 6.51 -2.71 4.80
CA VAL A 38 5.55 -3.43 3.96
C VAL A 38 5.03 -2.49 2.89
N TYR A 39 5.29 -2.79 1.64
CA TYR A 39 4.94 -1.92 0.52
C TYR A 39 4.36 -2.69 -0.67
N GLY A 40 3.82 -1.98 -1.63
CA GLY A 40 3.21 -2.56 -2.82
C GLY A 40 1.97 -1.78 -3.25
N ARG A 41 1.38 -2.21 -4.36
CA ARG A 41 0.24 -1.56 -4.97
C ARG A 41 -0.89 -1.27 -3.97
N ARG A 42 -1.61 -0.18 -4.19
CA ARG A 42 -2.82 0.12 -3.42
C ARG A 42 -3.86 -1.00 -3.56
N ARG A 43 -4.59 -1.32 -2.47
CA ARG A 43 -5.69 -2.30 -2.41
C ARG A 43 -5.29 -3.78 -2.45
N VAL A 44 -4.02 -4.10 -2.31
CA VAL A 44 -3.54 -5.50 -2.20
C VAL A 44 -3.70 -6.10 -0.79
N GLY A 45 -4.16 -5.30 0.20
CA GLY A 45 -4.46 -5.77 1.55
C GLY A 45 -3.30 -5.64 2.54
N LYS A 46 -2.40 -4.63 2.39
CA LYS A 46 -1.28 -4.40 3.32
C LYS A 46 -1.73 -4.20 4.76
N THR A 47 -2.59 -3.20 4.99
CA THR A 47 -3.16 -2.88 6.32
C THR A 47 -3.85 -4.10 6.92
N PHE A 48 -4.73 -4.76 6.14
CA PHE A 48 -5.45 -5.96 6.57
C PHE A 48 -4.50 -7.08 7.01
N LEU A 49 -3.41 -7.32 6.26
CA LEU A 49 -2.43 -8.36 6.62
C LEU A 49 -1.78 -8.08 7.97
N ILE A 50 -1.36 -6.83 8.22
CA ILE A 50 -0.69 -6.47 9.47
C ILE A 50 -1.65 -6.50 10.64
N ASP A 51 -2.86 -5.95 10.47
CA ASP A 51 -3.90 -5.95 11.49
C ASP A 51 -4.28 -7.37 11.91
N GLU A 52 -4.49 -8.29 10.95
CA GLU A 52 -4.86 -9.68 11.27
C GLU A 52 -3.71 -10.50 11.86
N VAL A 53 -2.46 -10.27 11.40
CA VAL A 53 -1.30 -11.01 11.92
C VAL A 53 -0.96 -10.61 13.36
N PHE A 54 -1.15 -9.33 13.71
CA PHE A 54 -0.73 -8.75 15.00
C PHE A 54 -1.89 -8.20 15.83
N HIS A 55 -3.12 -8.59 15.54
CA HIS A 55 -4.32 -8.05 16.19
C HIS A 55 -4.21 -7.94 17.72
N ASP A 56 -3.77 -9.02 18.38
CA ASP A 56 -3.69 -9.12 19.83
C ASP A 56 -2.39 -8.52 20.41
N ASP A 57 -1.39 -8.28 19.58
CA ASP A 57 -0.06 -7.84 19.99
C ASP A 57 0.24 -6.38 19.64
N MET A 58 -0.70 -5.70 19.00
CA MET A 58 -0.53 -4.34 18.50
C MET A 58 -0.70 -3.32 19.65
N VAL A 59 0.41 -2.77 20.10
CA VAL A 59 0.43 -1.78 21.19
C VAL A 59 0.06 -0.39 20.68
N PHE A 60 0.44 -0.05 19.45
CA PHE A 60 0.14 1.24 18.85
C PHE A 60 -0.10 1.12 17.35
N HIS A 61 -1.19 1.74 16.88
CA HIS A 61 -1.52 1.84 15.46
C HIS A 61 -1.82 3.31 15.09
N HIS A 62 -1.19 3.76 14.02
CA HIS A 62 -1.45 5.08 13.44
C HIS A 62 -1.53 5.01 11.92
N THR A 63 -2.50 5.70 11.33
CA THR A 63 -2.62 5.86 9.87
C THR A 63 -2.46 7.33 9.50
N GLY A 64 -1.55 7.65 8.59
CA GLY A 64 -1.37 8.99 8.04
C GLY A 64 -2.63 9.50 7.33
N LEU A 65 -2.87 10.82 7.38
CA LEU A 65 -3.95 11.45 6.63
C LEU A 65 -3.57 11.60 5.17
N SER A 66 -4.50 11.24 4.28
CA SER A 66 -4.30 11.45 2.84
C SER A 66 -4.00 12.92 2.54
N PRO A 67 -2.99 13.24 1.70
CA PRO A 67 -2.64 14.61 1.36
C PRO A 67 -3.75 15.34 0.60
N TYR A 68 -4.69 14.60 0.03
CA TYR A 68 -5.78 15.12 -0.78
C TYR A 68 -7.12 15.04 -0.04
N ASP A 69 -7.47 16.14 0.65
CA ASP A 69 -8.85 16.42 1.00
C ASP A 69 -9.47 17.22 -0.16
N ARG A 70 -10.76 16.97 -0.48
CA ARG A 70 -11.49 17.67 -1.55
C ARG A 70 -11.54 19.19 -1.36
N ARG A 71 -11.33 19.69 -0.14
CA ARG A 71 -11.48 21.09 0.22
C ARG A 71 -10.16 21.82 0.43
N ARG A 72 -9.13 21.14 0.89
CA ARG A 72 -7.81 21.74 1.20
C ARG A 72 -6.71 20.69 1.26
N LYS A 73 -5.48 21.11 1.07
CA LYS A 73 -4.31 20.26 1.30
C LYS A 73 -4.13 20.01 2.81
N VAL A 74 -3.90 18.75 3.18
CA VAL A 74 -3.56 18.36 4.56
C VAL A 74 -2.19 18.95 4.93
N THR A 75 -2.11 19.57 6.09
CA THR A 75 -0.91 20.26 6.60
C THR A 75 -0.18 19.41 7.62
N LEU A 76 1.06 19.81 7.98
CA LEU A 76 1.78 19.24 9.11
C LEU A 76 0.96 19.29 10.40
N LYS A 77 0.26 20.40 10.67
CA LYS A 77 -0.58 20.55 11.87
C LYS A 77 -1.69 19.49 11.92
N ASP A 78 -2.31 19.20 10.78
CA ASP A 78 -3.37 18.19 10.68
C ASP A 78 -2.81 16.78 10.95
N GLN A 79 -1.64 16.46 10.40
CA GLN A 79 -0.97 15.19 10.63
C GLN A 79 -0.58 15.01 12.12
N LEU A 80 0.01 16.04 12.74
CA LEU A 80 0.37 16.01 14.15
C LEU A 80 -0.86 15.89 15.06
N GLN A 81 -1.95 16.55 14.73
CA GLN A 81 -3.21 16.40 15.45
C GLN A 81 -3.77 14.99 15.35
N ASN A 82 -3.71 14.38 14.15
CA ASN A 82 -4.14 13.00 13.95
C ASN A 82 -3.27 12.02 14.74
N PHE A 83 -1.96 12.23 14.76
CA PHE A 83 -1.03 11.43 15.56
C PHE A 83 -1.30 11.56 17.07
N TYR A 84 -1.52 12.77 17.54
CA TYR A 84 -1.94 13.04 18.91
C TYR A 84 -3.21 12.28 19.30
N PHE A 85 -4.23 12.29 18.44
CA PHE A 85 -5.45 11.51 18.68
C PHE A 85 -5.20 9.99 18.67
N SER A 86 -4.22 9.52 17.93
CA SER A 86 -3.84 8.10 18.01
C SER A 86 -3.23 7.77 19.36
N LEU A 87 -2.35 8.59 19.91
CA LEU A 87 -1.81 8.42 21.27
C LEU A 87 -2.91 8.38 22.32
N LEU A 88 -3.87 9.31 22.25
CA LEU A 88 -5.00 9.34 23.19
C LEU A 88 -5.90 8.09 23.08
N ARG A 89 -6.17 7.61 21.85
CA ARG A 89 -6.98 6.39 21.66
C ARG A 89 -6.33 5.14 22.25
N HIS A 90 -4.99 5.11 22.31
CA HIS A 90 -4.24 4.01 22.90
C HIS A 90 -4.01 4.17 24.42
N GLY A 91 -4.61 5.20 25.02
CA GLY A 91 -4.63 5.36 26.48
C GLY A 91 -3.53 6.28 27.05
N MET A 92 -2.85 7.06 26.21
CA MET A 92 -1.95 8.09 26.70
C MET A 92 -2.77 9.28 27.24
N GLU A 93 -2.55 9.66 28.47
CA GLU A 93 -3.30 10.74 29.17
C GLU A 93 -2.35 11.92 29.48
N ASP A 94 -2.92 13.08 29.80
CA ASP A 94 -2.25 14.28 30.30
C ASP A 94 -1.07 14.76 29.45
N ILE A 95 -1.22 14.71 28.12
CA ILE A 95 -0.19 15.18 27.18
C ILE A 95 -0.66 16.42 26.40
N ALA A 96 0.28 17.32 26.13
CA ALA A 96 0.07 18.40 25.18
C ALA A 96 0.19 17.91 23.74
N GLN A 97 -0.59 18.51 22.84
CA GLN A 97 -0.48 18.22 21.41
C GLN A 97 0.94 18.57 20.91
N PRO A 98 1.65 17.63 20.22
CA PRO A 98 2.97 17.87 19.69
C PRO A 98 2.94 18.94 18.59
N LYS A 99 4.01 19.76 18.54
CA LYS A 99 4.19 20.84 17.56
C LYS A 99 5.12 20.45 16.40
N SER A 100 5.80 19.33 16.54
CA SER A 100 6.75 18.78 15.56
C SER A 100 6.70 17.26 15.58
N TRP A 101 7.20 16.63 14.51
CA TRP A 101 7.37 15.17 14.48
C TRP A 101 8.37 14.67 15.51
N MET A 102 9.37 15.47 15.86
CA MET A 102 10.32 15.13 16.93
C MET A 102 9.60 14.99 18.29
N GLU A 103 8.72 15.94 18.63
CA GLU A 103 7.89 15.84 19.82
C GLU A 103 6.90 14.67 19.75
N ALA A 104 6.29 14.44 18.58
CA ALA A 104 5.34 13.36 18.39
C ALA A 104 5.98 11.98 18.61
N PHE A 105 7.17 11.74 18.06
CA PHE A 105 7.89 10.48 18.29
C PHE A 105 8.42 10.37 19.72
N PHE A 106 8.85 11.44 20.35
CA PHE A 106 9.21 11.43 21.78
C PHE A 106 8.02 11.05 22.67
N LEU A 107 6.80 11.52 22.36
CA LEU A 107 5.61 11.08 23.06
C LEU A 107 5.32 9.58 22.82
N LEU A 108 5.56 9.09 21.61
CA LEU A 108 5.44 7.65 21.32
C LEU A 108 6.44 6.82 22.12
N GLU A 109 7.71 7.26 22.25
CA GLU A 109 8.70 6.59 23.10
C GLU A 109 8.19 6.46 24.54
N ARG A 110 7.75 7.57 25.12
CA ARG A 110 7.19 7.57 26.49
C ARG A 110 5.98 6.67 26.64
N PHE A 111 5.09 6.67 25.65
CA PHE A 111 3.92 5.78 25.63
C PHE A 111 4.36 4.30 25.64
N LEU A 112 5.28 3.93 24.77
CA LEU A 112 5.78 2.56 24.66
C LEU A 112 6.54 2.11 25.93
N GLU A 113 7.24 3.02 26.60
CA GLU A 113 7.87 2.74 27.91
C GLU A 113 6.83 2.51 29.01
N THR A 114 5.73 3.26 29.01
CA THR A 114 4.64 3.08 29.98
C THR A 114 3.92 1.75 29.78
N CYS A 115 3.77 1.29 28.53
CA CYS A 115 3.12 0.04 28.18
C CYS A 115 4.07 -1.17 28.24
N ASP A 116 5.35 -0.98 28.56
CA ASP A 116 6.33 -2.06 28.53
C ASP A 116 6.15 -3.03 29.70
N ASN A 117 5.71 -4.21 29.38
CA ASN A 117 5.54 -5.34 30.31
C ASN A 117 6.55 -6.49 30.05
N GLY A 118 7.56 -6.23 29.21
CA GLY A 118 8.55 -7.22 28.75
C GLY A 118 8.11 -8.08 27.58
N SER A 119 6.84 -8.00 27.16
CA SER A 119 6.35 -8.68 25.97
C SER A 119 6.72 -7.93 24.69
N ARG A 120 6.58 -8.59 23.55
CA ARG A 120 6.78 -7.98 22.23
C ARG A 120 5.81 -6.82 22.02
N GLN A 121 6.32 -5.65 21.67
CA GLN A 121 5.52 -4.47 21.34
C GLN A 121 5.48 -4.29 19.83
N VAL A 122 4.32 -4.46 19.22
CA VAL A 122 4.11 -4.17 17.81
C VAL A 122 3.59 -2.74 17.66
N VAL A 123 4.33 -1.94 16.91
CA VAL A 123 3.96 -0.57 16.51
C VAL A 123 3.71 -0.58 15.02
N PHE A 124 2.51 -0.25 14.61
CA PHE A 124 2.14 -0.18 13.20
C PHE A 124 1.86 1.26 12.75
N ILE A 125 2.61 1.72 11.77
CA ILE A 125 2.41 3.03 11.13
C ILE A 125 2.02 2.83 9.67
N ASP A 126 0.74 3.04 9.39
CA ASP A 126 0.17 2.87 8.06
C ASP A 126 0.19 4.16 7.25
N GLU A 127 0.28 4.02 5.93
CA GLU A 127 0.39 5.10 4.94
C GLU A 127 1.46 6.14 5.31
N LEU A 128 2.63 5.62 5.71
CA LEU A 128 3.79 6.43 6.13
C LEU A 128 4.14 7.58 5.17
N PRO A 129 4.10 7.40 3.82
CA PRO A 129 4.39 8.47 2.89
C PRO A 129 3.50 9.72 3.04
N TRP A 130 2.27 9.57 3.54
CA TRP A 130 1.35 10.70 3.69
C TRP A 130 1.73 11.65 4.83
N MET A 131 2.51 11.17 5.79
CA MET A 131 2.99 11.98 6.91
C MET A 131 4.18 12.87 6.53
N ASP A 132 4.91 12.51 5.47
CA ASP A 132 6.06 13.29 4.99
C ASP A 132 5.61 14.49 4.14
N THR A 133 4.97 15.45 4.80
CA THR A 133 4.59 16.71 4.14
C THR A 133 5.80 17.60 3.92
N ALA A 134 5.72 18.51 2.95
CA ALA A 134 6.84 19.38 2.59
C ALA A 134 7.40 20.13 3.81
N ARG A 135 8.71 20.02 4.05
CA ARG A 135 9.45 20.66 5.16
C ARG A 135 8.98 20.24 6.55
N SER A 136 8.32 19.09 6.68
CA SER A 136 7.80 18.61 7.97
C SER A 136 8.89 18.10 8.92
N GLY A 137 10.05 17.71 8.41
CA GLY A 137 11.11 17.04 9.19
C GLY A 137 10.73 15.61 9.61
N PHE A 138 9.72 15.00 8.96
CA PHE A 138 9.19 13.68 9.32
C PHE A 138 10.28 12.59 9.28
N LEU A 139 11.00 12.48 8.16
CA LEU A 139 12.05 11.48 8.01
C LEU A 139 13.16 11.65 9.03
N THR A 140 13.58 12.89 9.31
CA THR A 140 14.59 13.19 10.34
C THR A 140 14.12 12.76 11.73
N ALA A 141 12.84 12.99 12.03
CA ALA A 141 12.27 12.60 13.33
C ALA A 141 12.12 11.07 13.45
N LEU A 142 11.71 10.38 12.39
CA LEU A 142 11.66 8.91 12.34
C LEU A 142 13.06 8.30 12.49
N GLU A 143 14.05 8.90 11.84
CA GLU A 143 15.45 8.53 11.97
C GLU A 143 15.95 8.67 13.42
N ALA A 144 15.66 9.80 14.06
CA ALA A 144 16.03 10.05 15.44
C ALA A 144 15.36 9.05 16.40
N PHE A 145 14.06 8.81 16.22
CA PHE A 145 13.31 7.81 16.98
C PHE A 145 13.94 6.41 16.87
N TRP A 146 14.20 5.96 15.64
CA TRP A 146 14.75 4.61 15.44
C TRP A 146 16.19 4.49 15.92
N ASN A 147 17.07 5.41 15.51
CA ASN A 147 18.49 5.33 15.84
C ASN A 147 18.80 5.69 17.30
N GLY A 148 18.03 6.62 17.89
CA GLY A 148 18.27 7.09 19.26
C GLY A 148 17.62 6.21 20.33
N TRP A 149 16.48 5.57 20.00
CA TRP A 149 15.70 4.82 20.99
C TRP A 149 15.27 3.43 20.49
N GLY A 150 14.56 3.34 19.36
CA GLY A 150 13.90 2.11 18.90
C GLY A 150 14.86 0.94 18.69
N ASN A 151 16.01 1.18 18.06
CA ASN A 151 17.01 0.15 17.77
C ASN A 151 17.65 -0.48 19.04
N MET A 152 17.52 0.15 20.18
CA MET A 152 18.02 -0.35 21.46
C MET A 152 16.99 -1.21 22.22
N ARG A 153 15.75 -1.28 21.73
CA ARG A 153 14.65 -2.01 22.38
C ARG A 153 14.57 -3.45 21.86
N HIS A 154 14.88 -4.44 22.70
CA HIS A 154 14.84 -5.85 22.30
C HIS A 154 13.44 -6.35 21.96
N ASN A 155 12.41 -5.71 22.49
CA ASN A 155 11.02 -6.10 22.32
C ASN A 155 10.21 -5.25 21.33
N LEU A 156 10.83 -4.35 20.57
CA LEU A 156 10.12 -3.51 19.59
C LEU A 156 10.08 -4.15 18.20
N LEU A 157 8.88 -4.24 17.62
CA LEU A 157 8.66 -4.50 16.21
C LEU A 157 7.94 -3.28 15.60
N LEU A 158 8.67 -2.44 14.90
CA LEU A 158 8.13 -1.32 14.13
C LEU A 158 7.80 -1.81 12.72
N VAL A 159 6.52 -1.86 12.39
CA VAL A 159 6.04 -2.14 11.04
C VAL A 159 5.54 -0.84 10.41
N VAL A 160 6.05 -0.50 9.26
CA VAL A 160 5.59 0.67 8.51
C VAL A 160 5.08 0.25 7.14
N CYS A 161 4.03 0.91 6.67
CA CYS A 161 3.44 0.54 5.40
C CYS A 161 3.13 1.77 4.54
N GLY A 162 3.08 1.57 3.24
CA GLY A 162 2.73 2.63 2.29
C GLY A 162 2.36 2.11 0.91
N SER A 163 1.41 2.80 0.30
CA SER A 163 0.96 2.53 -1.07
C SER A 163 1.74 3.34 -2.13
N ALA A 164 2.39 4.44 -1.75
CA ALA A 164 3.32 5.18 -2.60
C ALA A 164 4.67 4.45 -2.65
N THR A 165 4.73 3.38 -3.44
CA THR A 165 5.88 2.46 -3.49
C THR A 165 7.18 3.17 -3.86
N SER A 166 7.16 4.15 -4.76
CA SER A 166 8.35 4.94 -5.11
C SER A 166 8.91 5.70 -3.92
N TRP A 167 8.04 6.31 -3.11
CA TRP A 167 8.46 7.00 -1.89
C TRP A 167 9.09 6.02 -0.89
N MET A 168 8.46 4.85 -0.69
CA MET A 168 9.00 3.79 0.19
C MET A 168 10.39 3.33 -0.26
N LEU A 169 10.55 3.10 -1.56
CA LEU A 169 11.84 2.69 -2.15
C LEU A 169 12.89 3.78 -2.01
N ASP A 170 12.55 5.05 -2.27
CA ASP A 170 13.51 6.15 -2.31
C ASP A 170 13.91 6.65 -0.93
N ASN A 171 12.96 6.69 0.01
CA ASN A 171 13.15 7.33 1.31
C ASN A 171 13.42 6.34 2.47
N LEU A 172 13.06 5.08 2.31
CA LEU A 172 13.34 4.06 3.32
C LEU A 172 14.35 3.01 2.82
N ILE A 173 14.03 2.33 1.72
CA ILE A 173 14.75 1.13 1.26
C ILE A 173 16.09 1.50 0.62
N SER A 174 16.08 2.44 -0.33
CA SER A 174 17.28 2.91 -1.05
C SER A 174 17.82 4.23 -0.48
N ASN A 175 17.38 4.60 0.71
CA ASN A 175 17.80 5.85 1.35
C ASN A 175 19.33 5.88 1.51
N LYS A 176 19.93 7.05 1.24
CA LYS A 176 21.35 7.31 1.46
C LYS A 176 21.62 8.11 2.74
N GLY A 177 20.57 8.43 3.51
CA GLY A 177 20.60 9.15 4.77
C GLY A 177 20.73 8.25 5.99
N GLY A 178 20.31 8.71 7.14
CA GLY A 178 20.46 8.01 8.42
C GLY A 178 19.56 6.78 8.60
N LEU A 179 18.60 6.55 7.72
CA LEU A 179 17.81 5.31 7.64
C LEU A 179 18.49 4.25 6.76
N TYR A 180 19.64 4.55 6.13
CA TYR A 180 20.35 3.58 5.29
C TYR A 180 20.75 2.34 6.09
N GLY A 181 20.33 1.16 5.58
CA GLY A 181 20.61 -0.12 6.24
C GLY A 181 19.97 -0.30 7.62
N ARG A 182 18.95 0.50 7.97
CA ARG A 182 18.23 0.42 9.25
C ARG A 182 17.00 -0.45 9.20
N LEU A 183 16.43 -0.63 8.03
CA LEU A 183 15.39 -1.63 7.84
C LEU A 183 15.98 -3.03 8.07
N THR A 184 15.32 -3.81 8.91
CA THR A 184 15.68 -5.21 9.16
C THR A 184 14.88 -6.15 8.26
N GLY A 185 13.79 -5.67 7.68
CA GLY A 185 12.94 -6.42 6.77
C GLY A 185 12.19 -5.57 5.75
N GLU A 186 11.99 -6.18 4.58
CA GLU A 186 11.27 -5.59 3.46
C GLU A 186 10.32 -6.61 2.87
N ILE A 187 9.02 -6.31 2.89
CA ILE A 187 8.00 -7.19 2.35
C ILE A 187 7.25 -6.45 1.24
N LYS A 188 7.47 -6.86 0.00
CA LYS A 188 6.67 -6.38 -1.13
C LYS A 188 5.41 -7.23 -1.26
N LEU A 189 4.24 -6.64 -0.99
CA LEU A 189 2.95 -7.31 -1.13
C LEU A 189 2.42 -7.14 -2.56
N SER A 190 2.48 -8.23 -3.32
CA SER A 190 1.99 -8.30 -4.70
C SER A 190 0.50 -8.64 -4.76
N PRO A 191 -0.20 -8.43 -5.89
CA PRO A 191 -1.53 -8.99 -6.12
C PRO A 191 -1.58 -10.50 -5.87
N PHE A 192 -2.75 -11.05 -5.60
CA PHE A 192 -2.94 -12.49 -5.45
C PHE A 192 -2.54 -13.25 -6.72
N THR A 193 -1.94 -14.41 -6.54
CA THR A 193 -1.77 -15.40 -7.60
C THR A 193 -3.12 -16.01 -7.98
N LEU A 194 -3.20 -16.69 -9.13
CA LEU A 194 -4.42 -17.41 -9.54
C LEU A 194 -4.88 -18.43 -8.48
N LYS A 195 -3.94 -19.07 -7.78
CA LYS A 195 -4.25 -20.00 -6.70
C LYS A 195 -4.88 -19.28 -5.50
N GLU A 196 -4.32 -18.17 -5.08
CA GLU A 196 -4.88 -17.36 -3.99
C GLU A 196 -6.23 -16.76 -4.37
N CYS A 197 -6.44 -16.41 -5.64
CA CYS A 197 -7.76 -16.01 -6.14
C CYS A 197 -8.78 -17.15 -6.05
N GLU A 198 -8.40 -18.38 -6.40
CA GLU A 198 -9.25 -19.57 -6.24
C GLU A 198 -9.64 -19.78 -4.78
N GLU A 199 -8.65 -19.76 -3.87
CA GLU A 199 -8.85 -19.87 -2.41
C GLU A 199 -9.77 -18.75 -1.89
N PHE A 200 -9.57 -17.50 -2.36
CA PHE A 200 -10.37 -16.35 -1.96
C PHE A 200 -11.84 -16.47 -2.40
N TYR A 201 -12.10 -16.84 -3.65
CA TYR A 201 -13.48 -17.02 -4.12
C TYR A 201 -14.17 -18.18 -3.41
N GLN A 202 -13.46 -19.27 -3.17
CA GLN A 202 -14.00 -20.42 -2.41
C GLN A 202 -14.38 -20.04 -0.97
N SER A 203 -13.54 -19.29 -0.27
CA SER A 203 -13.81 -18.82 1.10
C SER A 203 -15.04 -17.90 1.19
N ARG A 204 -15.40 -17.24 0.09
CA ARG A 204 -16.59 -16.37 -0.03
C ARG A 204 -17.82 -17.09 -0.58
N GLY A 205 -17.75 -18.41 -0.76
CA GLY A 205 -18.84 -19.20 -1.32
C GLY A 205 -19.08 -18.96 -2.82
N ILE A 206 -18.16 -18.32 -3.52
CA ILE A 206 -18.27 -18.01 -4.94
C ILE A 206 -17.76 -19.20 -5.74
N LYS A 207 -18.66 -19.90 -6.41
CA LYS A 207 -18.36 -21.07 -7.22
C LYS A 207 -18.05 -20.66 -8.66
N MET A 208 -16.77 -20.69 -9.04
CA MET A 208 -16.32 -20.42 -10.41
C MET A 208 -15.39 -21.50 -10.92
N SER A 209 -15.46 -21.78 -12.23
CA SER A 209 -14.46 -22.62 -12.89
C SER A 209 -13.10 -21.91 -12.93
N ARG A 210 -12.00 -22.64 -13.03
CA ARG A 210 -10.65 -22.07 -13.19
C ARG A 210 -10.55 -21.16 -14.42
N TYR A 211 -11.30 -21.48 -15.48
CA TYR A 211 -11.41 -20.62 -16.65
C TYR A 211 -12.01 -19.27 -16.30
N ASN A 212 -13.13 -19.23 -15.56
CA ASN A 212 -13.75 -17.98 -15.11
C ASN A 212 -12.84 -17.21 -14.12
N ILE A 213 -12.12 -17.90 -13.24
CA ILE A 213 -11.14 -17.27 -12.34
C ILE A 213 -10.02 -16.60 -13.15
N THR A 214 -9.52 -17.25 -14.20
CA THR A 214 -8.52 -16.68 -15.10
C THR A 214 -9.07 -15.43 -15.81
N GLN A 215 -10.31 -15.48 -16.30
CA GLN A 215 -10.94 -14.29 -16.89
C GLN A 215 -11.11 -13.16 -15.88
N ALA A 216 -11.58 -13.45 -14.67
CA ALA A 216 -11.66 -12.46 -13.57
C ALA A 216 -10.30 -11.86 -13.25
N TYR A 217 -9.25 -12.68 -13.24
CA TYR A 217 -7.87 -12.24 -13.04
C TYR A 217 -7.39 -11.30 -14.16
N MET A 218 -7.70 -11.59 -15.41
CA MET A 218 -7.37 -10.73 -16.55
C MET A 218 -8.10 -9.37 -16.51
N ILE A 219 -9.19 -9.29 -15.76
CA ILE A 219 -9.98 -8.05 -15.57
C ILE A 219 -9.51 -7.28 -14.36
N MET A 220 -9.30 -7.94 -13.22
CA MET A 220 -9.07 -7.31 -11.91
C MET A 220 -7.66 -7.47 -11.35
N GLY A 221 -6.81 -8.27 -11.98
CA GLY A 221 -5.39 -8.43 -11.63
C GLY A 221 -5.12 -9.08 -10.28
N GLY A 222 -6.05 -9.87 -9.74
CA GLY A 222 -5.85 -10.51 -8.44
C GLY A 222 -5.83 -9.52 -7.26
N ILE A 223 -6.52 -8.41 -7.37
CA ILE A 223 -6.61 -7.38 -6.33
C ILE A 223 -7.75 -7.73 -5.36
N PRO A 224 -7.46 -8.09 -4.08
CA PRO A 224 -8.47 -8.56 -3.13
C PRO A 224 -9.62 -7.57 -2.93
N PHE A 225 -9.32 -6.27 -2.93
CA PHE A 225 -10.34 -5.23 -2.79
C PHE A 225 -11.41 -5.29 -3.89
N TYR A 226 -11.03 -5.54 -5.14
CA TYR A 226 -11.99 -5.65 -6.24
C TYR A 226 -12.76 -6.97 -6.17
N MET A 227 -12.08 -8.05 -5.80
CA MET A 227 -12.68 -9.38 -5.67
C MET A 227 -13.75 -9.43 -4.57
N ASN A 228 -13.63 -8.61 -3.52
CA ASN A 228 -14.62 -8.49 -2.44
C ASN A 228 -16.01 -8.02 -2.91
N PHE A 229 -16.09 -7.39 -4.08
CA PHE A 229 -17.38 -6.91 -4.60
C PHE A 229 -18.18 -7.95 -5.38
N PHE A 230 -17.62 -9.13 -5.60
CA PHE A 230 -18.34 -10.20 -6.28
C PHE A 230 -19.55 -10.67 -5.48
N ASN A 231 -20.68 -10.78 -6.16
CA ASN A 231 -21.89 -11.39 -5.62
C ASN A 231 -21.87 -12.90 -5.90
N PRO A 232 -21.95 -13.77 -4.86
CA PRO A 232 -21.94 -15.22 -5.05
C PRO A 232 -23.08 -15.77 -5.91
N SER A 233 -24.20 -15.05 -5.98
CA SER A 233 -25.38 -15.45 -6.77
C SER A 233 -25.29 -15.09 -8.24
N TYR A 234 -24.27 -14.36 -8.67
CA TYR A 234 -24.11 -13.87 -10.04
C TYR A 234 -23.07 -14.69 -10.80
N SER A 235 -23.30 -14.85 -12.09
CA SER A 235 -22.26 -15.32 -13.01
C SER A 235 -21.10 -14.31 -13.08
N LEU A 236 -19.95 -14.72 -13.64
CA LEU A 236 -18.84 -13.81 -13.90
C LEU A 236 -19.29 -12.58 -14.72
N ALA A 237 -20.00 -12.80 -15.82
CA ALA A 237 -20.47 -11.71 -16.69
C ALA A 237 -21.39 -10.73 -15.96
N GLN A 238 -22.35 -11.24 -15.16
CA GLN A 238 -23.22 -10.39 -14.35
C GLN A 238 -22.47 -9.60 -13.29
N ASN A 239 -21.46 -10.19 -12.64
CA ASN A 239 -20.59 -9.47 -11.70
C ASN A 239 -19.82 -8.36 -12.41
N ILE A 240 -19.23 -8.62 -13.56
CA ILE A 240 -18.47 -7.61 -14.31
C ILE A 240 -19.38 -6.49 -14.78
N ASP A 241 -20.57 -6.81 -15.28
CA ASP A 241 -21.56 -5.83 -15.72
C ASP A 241 -21.95 -4.91 -14.55
N ALA A 242 -22.35 -5.48 -13.41
CA ALA A 242 -22.71 -4.73 -12.21
C ALA A 242 -21.56 -3.87 -11.64
N LEU A 243 -20.32 -4.36 -11.72
CA LEU A 243 -19.18 -3.64 -11.15
C LEU A 243 -18.65 -2.50 -12.02
N PHE A 244 -18.77 -2.62 -13.35
CA PHE A 244 -18.15 -1.66 -14.28
C PHE A 244 -19.14 -0.85 -15.11
N PHE A 245 -20.31 -1.42 -15.46
CA PHE A 245 -21.17 -0.86 -16.50
C PHE A 245 -22.53 -0.36 -16.03
N ASP A 246 -22.99 -0.79 -14.88
CA ASP A 246 -24.22 -0.29 -14.27
C ASP A 246 -24.12 1.22 -13.94
N ARG A 247 -25.27 1.88 -13.80
CA ARG A 247 -25.36 3.31 -13.45
C ARG A 247 -24.68 3.63 -12.10
N GLN A 248 -24.69 2.69 -11.16
CA GLN A 248 -24.10 2.80 -9.83
C GLN A 248 -22.92 1.83 -9.65
N ALA A 249 -22.23 1.52 -10.73
CA ALA A 249 -21.10 0.59 -10.72
C ALA A 249 -20.03 1.02 -9.71
N LYS A 250 -19.69 0.12 -8.78
CA LYS A 250 -18.71 0.41 -7.70
C LYS A 250 -17.32 0.75 -8.24
N LEU A 251 -16.95 0.17 -9.36
CA LEU A 251 -15.67 0.40 -10.04
C LEU A 251 -15.81 1.36 -11.23
N GLY A 252 -16.97 2.01 -11.38
CA GLY A 252 -17.31 2.92 -12.47
C GLY A 252 -16.36 4.11 -12.67
N ASP A 253 -15.75 4.64 -11.61
CA ASP A 253 -14.79 5.74 -11.62
C ASP A 253 -13.46 5.34 -10.96
N GLU A 254 -13.22 4.04 -10.84
CA GLU A 254 -12.11 3.53 -10.06
C GLU A 254 -10.74 3.88 -10.65
N PHE A 255 -10.64 3.93 -11.98
CA PHE A 255 -9.39 4.28 -12.66
C PHE A 255 -8.88 5.66 -12.20
N ASP A 256 -9.73 6.68 -12.29
CA ASP A 256 -9.36 8.04 -11.89
C ASP A 256 -9.09 8.13 -10.39
N ARG A 257 -9.92 7.49 -9.56
CA ARG A 257 -9.72 7.45 -8.11
C ARG A 257 -8.40 6.79 -7.72
N LEU A 258 -8.02 5.72 -8.39
CA LEU A 258 -6.79 4.98 -8.14
C LEU A 258 -5.58 5.87 -8.43
N PHE A 259 -5.52 6.48 -9.61
CA PHE A 259 -4.40 7.34 -10.00
C PHE A 259 -4.29 8.58 -9.11
N ASN A 260 -5.39 9.28 -8.87
CA ASN A 260 -5.43 10.46 -7.98
C ASN A 260 -5.02 10.15 -6.54
N SER A 261 -5.13 8.90 -6.10
CA SER A 261 -4.78 8.51 -4.74
C SER A 261 -3.34 8.01 -4.57
N VAL A 262 -2.63 7.75 -5.66
CA VAL A 262 -1.28 7.14 -5.64
C VAL A 262 -0.22 8.10 -6.18
N PHE A 263 -0.57 8.98 -7.12
CA PHE A 263 0.39 9.81 -7.85
C PHE A 263 0.13 11.30 -7.66
N ASP A 264 1.18 12.06 -7.34
CA ASP A 264 1.11 13.53 -7.27
C ASP A 264 0.76 14.16 -8.63
N ASN A 265 1.29 13.59 -9.72
CA ASN A 265 1.03 14.00 -11.10
C ASN A 265 0.09 13.01 -11.79
N ALA A 266 -1.10 12.77 -11.20
CA ALA A 266 -2.03 11.74 -11.64
C ALA A 266 -2.43 11.86 -13.11
N GLU A 267 -2.74 13.08 -13.59
CA GLU A 267 -3.14 13.32 -14.99
C GLU A 267 -2.07 12.89 -15.99
N ASP A 268 -0.82 13.23 -15.73
CA ASP A 268 0.28 12.88 -16.62
C ASP A 268 0.62 11.39 -16.54
N CYS A 269 0.52 10.78 -15.36
CA CYS A 269 0.61 9.33 -15.20
C CYS A 269 -0.50 8.61 -15.97
N MET A 270 -1.73 9.13 -15.95
CA MET A 270 -2.84 8.59 -16.76
C MET A 270 -2.61 8.72 -18.25
N LYS A 271 -2.05 9.85 -18.74
CA LYS A 271 -1.65 10.00 -20.16
C LYS A 271 -0.63 8.93 -20.58
N ILE A 272 0.39 8.70 -19.73
CA ILE A 272 1.39 7.66 -19.99
C ILE A 272 0.73 6.28 -20.06
N VAL A 273 -0.12 5.94 -19.09
CA VAL A 273 -0.78 4.63 -19.02
C VAL A 273 -1.75 4.42 -20.20
N ARG A 274 -2.51 5.44 -20.59
CA ARG A 274 -3.37 5.41 -21.79
C ARG A 274 -2.56 5.12 -23.06
N PHE A 275 -1.43 5.78 -23.22
CA PHE A 275 -0.55 5.52 -24.36
C PHE A 275 0.03 4.09 -24.29
N LEU A 276 0.55 3.65 -23.14
CA LEU A 276 1.06 2.29 -22.97
C LEU A 276 -0.01 1.22 -23.25
N GLY A 277 -1.27 1.51 -22.96
CA GLY A 277 -2.42 0.66 -23.26
C GLY A 277 -2.70 0.45 -24.74
N THR A 278 -2.09 1.18 -25.66
CA THR A 278 -2.35 1.03 -27.11
C THR A 278 -1.56 -0.11 -27.74
N ARG A 279 -0.48 -0.60 -27.13
CA ARG A 279 0.38 -1.67 -27.68
C ARG A 279 0.92 -2.60 -26.60
N HIS A 280 0.64 -3.90 -26.73
CA HIS A 280 1.09 -4.91 -25.77
C HIS A 280 2.62 -5.04 -25.62
N ALA A 281 3.37 -4.79 -26.68
CA ALA A 281 4.82 -4.79 -26.61
C ALA A 281 5.40 -3.60 -25.81
N GLY A 282 4.57 -2.60 -25.50
CA GLY A 282 5.03 -1.38 -24.83
C GLY A 282 5.81 -0.45 -25.77
N PHE A 283 6.45 0.53 -25.17
CA PHE A 283 7.13 1.62 -25.89
C PHE A 283 8.43 2.01 -25.20
N THR A 284 9.35 2.59 -25.97
CA THR A 284 10.56 3.21 -25.43
C THR A 284 10.22 4.49 -24.67
N ARG A 285 11.13 4.93 -23.81
CA ARG A 285 11.01 6.20 -23.09
C ARG A 285 10.81 7.39 -24.04
N LYS A 286 11.48 7.37 -25.22
CA LYS A 286 11.40 8.42 -26.21
C LYS A 286 10.00 8.48 -26.84
N GLU A 287 9.48 7.34 -27.30
CA GLU A 287 8.12 7.24 -27.86
C GLU A 287 7.05 7.73 -26.87
N ILE A 288 7.19 7.39 -25.57
CA ILE A 288 6.26 7.84 -24.54
C ILE A 288 6.29 9.37 -24.41
N ALA A 289 7.49 9.97 -24.31
CA ALA A 289 7.62 11.42 -24.18
C ALA A 289 7.05 12.16 -25.39
N GLU A 290 7.40 11.72 -26.61
CA GLU A 290 6.94 12.32 -27.85
C GLU A 290 5.41 12.25 -28.00
N HIS A 291 4.81 11.09 -27.70
CA HIS A 291 3.37 10.92 -27.87
C HIS A 291 2.56 11.65 -26.79
N THR A 292 3.02 11.66 -25.55
CA THR A 292 2.31 12.31 -24.45
C THR A 292 2.55 13.82 -24.38
N GLY A 293 3.53 14.33 -25.12
CA GLY A 293 3.95 15.73 -25.06
C GLY A 293 4.65 16.12 -23.75
N LEU A 294 5.05 15.14 -22.94
CA LEU A 294 5.73 15.36 -21.68
C LEU A 294 7.23 15.56 -21.89
N ASN A 295 7.79 16.60 -21.28
CA ASN A 295 9.23 16.82 -21.34
C ASN A 295 10.01 15.69 -20.65
N PRO A 296 11.02 15.09 -21.31
CA PRO A 296 11.81 13.97 -20.76
C PRO A 296 12.81 14.40 -19.67
N ASN A 297 12.36 15.22 -18.73
CA ASN A 297 13.12 15.77 -17.60
C ASN A 297 13.10 14.86 -16.36
N GLY A 298 13.50 15.40 -15.20
CA GLY A 298 13.50 14.71 -13.91
C GLY A 298 12.12 14.27 -13.46
N ASP A 299 11.08 15.08 -13.70
CA ASP A 299 9.71 14.76 -13.28
C ASP A 299 9.12 13.60 -14.10
N PHE A 300 9.40 13.56 -15.41
CA PHE A 300 9.06 12.43 -16.26
C PHE A 300 9.73 11.13 -15.77
N THR A 301 11.00 11.23 -15.35
CA THR A 301 11.71 10.08 -14.76
C THR A 301 11.05 9.62 -13.46
N LYS A 302 10.63 10.55 -12.59
CA LYS A 302 9.92 10.23 -11.34
C LYS A 302 8.57 9.56 -11.62
N MET A 303 7.79 10.05 -12.59
CA MET A 303 6.52 9.45 -12.98
C MET A 303 6.69 8.01 -13.48
N LEU A 304 7.63 7.75 -14.38
CA LEU A 304 7.93 6.39 -14.86
C LEU A 304 8.38 5.49 -13.70
N LYS A 305 9.22 5.99 -12.80
CA LYS A 305 9.68 5.26 -11.61
C LYS A 305 8.51 4.94 -10.66
N ALA A 306 7.59 5.86 -10.47
CA ALA A 306 6.39 5.67 -9.66
C ALA A 306 5.46 4.60 -10.26
N LEU A 307 5.23 4.62 -11.58
CA LEU A 307 4.44 3.61 -12.29
C LEU A 307 5.09 2.22 -12.24
N LEU A 308 6.41 2.13 -12.34
CA LEU A 308 7.17 0.89 -12.18
C LEU A 308 7.09 0.36 -10.74
N GLY A 309 7.34 1.21 -9.75
CA GLY A 309 7.32 0.83 -8.35
C GLY A 309 5.96 0.35 -7.87
N SER A 310 4.88 0.90 -8.44
CA SER A 310 3.49 0.55 -8.10
C SER A 310 2.91 -0.59 -8.94
N ASP A 311 3.74 -1.31 -9.70
CA ASP A 311 3.36 -2.46 -10.53
C ASP A 311 2.29 -2.19 -11.61
N PHE A 312 2.15 -0.93 -12.07
CA PHE A 312 1.34 -0.62 -13.24
C PHE A 312 2.06 -0.94 -14.54
N VAL A 313 3.37 -0.71 -14.53
CA VAL A 313 4.23 -0.81 -15.70
C VAL A 313 5.43 -1.70 -15.36
N VAL A 314 5.90 -2.44 -16.34
CA VAL A 314 7.19 -3.14 -16.27
C VAL A 314 8.15 -2.54 -17.29
N LYS A 315 9.42 -2.53 -16.94
CA LYS A 315 10.51 -2.17 -17.83
C LYS A 315 11.29 -3.44 -18.23
N TYR A 316 11.54 -3.62 -19.50
CA TYR A 316 12.26 -4.78 -20.01
C TYR A 316 13.06 -4.45 -21.27
N THR A 317 14.09 -5.25 -21.57
CA THR A 317 14.82 -5.21 -22.82
C THR A 317 14.32 -6.35 -23.71
N PRO A 318 13.80 -6.09 -24.93
CA PRO A 318 13.38 -7.15 -25.84
C PRO A 318 14.54 -8.07 -26.21
N PHE A 319 14.24 -9.34 -26.48
CA PHE A 319 15.25 -10.30 -26.92
C PHE A 319 15.92 -9.83 -28.22
N GLY A 320 17.26 -9.86 -28.27
CA GLY A 320 18.04 -9.43 -29.42
C GLY A 320 18.35 -7.93 -29.47
N PHE A 321 17.86 -7.14 -28.51
CA PHE A 321 18.14 -5.71 -28.41
C PHE A 321 19.25 -5.40 -27.40
N SER A 322 19.89 -4.23 -27.51
CA SER A 322 20.87 -3.78 -26.54
C SER A 322 20.21 -3.31 -25.24
N GLN A 323 20.93 -3.34 -24.11
CA GLN A 323 20.43 -2.84 -22.82
C GLN A 323 20.01 -1.34 -22.84
N ARG A 324 20.40 -0.58 -23.88
CA ARG A 324 20.01 0.81 -24.05
C ARG A 324 18.61 0.97 -24.64
N GLU A 325 18.01 -0.10 -25.15
CA GLU A 325 16.68 -0.10 -25.78
C GLU A 325 15.64 -0.70 -24.83
N GLU A 326 15.43 -0.01 -23.71
CA GLU A 326 14.46 -0.39 -22.69
C GLU A 326 13.03 0.00 -23.13
N TYR A 327 12.13 -0.96 -22.98
CA TYR A 327 10.69 -0.79 -23.24
C TYR A 327 9.91 -0.75 -21.93
N TYR A 328 8.90 0.12 -21.91
CA TYR A 328 7.91 0.22 -20.83
C TYR A 328 6.59 -0.38 -21.31
N LYS A 329 6.05 -1.31 -20.54
CA LYS A 329 4.85 -2.05 -20.87
C LYS A 329 3.85 -1.96 -19.75
N LEU A 330 2.58 -1.64 -20.07
CA LEU A 330 1.47 -1.73 -19.14
C LEU A 330 1.19 -3.20 -18.81
N ILE A 331 1.21 -3.57 -17.51
CA ILE A 331 0.95 -4.93 -17.03
C ILE A 331 -0.27 -5.02 -16.14
N ASP A 332 -0.79 -3.89 -15.68
CA ASP A 332 -1.96 -3.85 -14.82
C ASP A 332 -3.22 -4.28 -15.56
N SER A 333 -3.79 -5.42 -15.17
CA SER A 333 -4.98 -5.99 -15.81
C SER A 333 -6.19 -5.08 -15.72
N PHE A 334 -6.40 -4.43 -14.55
CA PHE A 334 -7.52 -3.51 -14.34
C PHE A 334 -7.42 -2.32 -15.30
N CYS A 335 -6.24 -1.70 -15.43
CA CYS A 335 -6.02 -0.61 -16.37
C CYS A 335 -6.24 -1.05 -17.82
N TRP A 336 -5.73 -2.25 -18.19
CA TRP A 336 -5.96 -2.82 -19.51
C TRP A 336 -7.44 -2.96 -19.82
N PHE A 337 -8.19 -3.59 -18.91
CA PHE A 337 -9.63 -3.79 -19.08
C PHE A 337 -10.37 -2.45 -19.16
N TRP A 338 -10.04 -1.52 -18.26
CA TRP A 338 -10.65 -0.20 -18.23
C TRP A 338 -10.50 0.54 -19.56
N LEU A 339 -9.27 0.67 -20.05
CA LEU A 339 -8.95 1.40 -21.27
C LEU A 339 -9.62 0.82 -22.53
N HIS A 340 -9.83 -0.51 -22.57
CA HIS A 340 -10.35 -1.16 -23.76
C HIS A 340 -11.86 -1.33 -23.76
N PHE A 341 -12.49 -1.44 -22.60
CA PHE A 341 -13.90 -1.79 -22.48
C PHE A 341 -14.75 -0.73 -21.81
N LYS A 342 -14.20 0.10 -20.95
CA LYS A 342 -14.94 1.13 -20.21
C LYS A 342 -14.75 2.52 -20.80
N GLU A 343 -13.52 2.95 -21.02
CA GLU A 343 -13.22 4.31 -21.49
C GLU A 343 -13.63 4.55 -22.94
N LYS A 344 -13.66 3.52 -23.78
CA LYS A 344 -14.04 3.61 -25.21
C LYS A 344 -15.54 3.69 -25.47
N LYS A 345 -16.38 3.70 -24.42
CA LYS A 345 -17.80 3.98 -24.54
C LYS A 345 -18.06 5.46 -24.39
#